data_792e8db24f289a968a4715cda6951bb4
#
_entry.id   792e8db24f289a968a4715cda6951bb4
#
_cell.length_a   1.000
_cell.length_b   1.000
_cell.length_c   1.000
_cell.angle_alpha   90.00
_cell.angle_beta   90.00
_cell.angle_gamma   90.00
#
_symmetry.space_group_name_H-M   'P 1'
#
loop_
_entity.id
_entity.type
_entity.pdbx_description
1 polymer ?
#
loop_
_entity_poly.entity_id
_entity_poly.type
_entity_poly.pdbx_seq_one_letter_code
_entity_poly.pdbx_strand_id
1 'polypeptide(L)'
;MTADRPLQTIIATDCGSTTTKAILIEKTAEGYRQTYRGEAPTTVEAPFEDVTRGVLNAIAEVEELSGRRILDGERIITPSGTEGNHATGVDIYISTSSAGGGLQMMVAGAVQNMTGESAQRCALGAGAIVMDVLASNDGRLP
;
A
#
# COMPACT_ATOMS: atom_id res chain seq x y z
N MET A 1 7.00 1.84 -33.13
CA MET A 1 7.86 1.01 -32.26
C MET A 1 8.39 1.94 -31.18
N THR A 2 7.84 1.88 -30.00
CA THR A 2 8.44 2.50 -28.84
C THR A 2 9.66 1.70 -28.47
N ALA A 3 10.85 2.26 -28.71
CA ALA A 3 12.08 1.70 -28.19
C ALA A 3 11.88 1.47 -26.69
N ASP A 4 12.28 0.32 -26.20
CA ASP A 4 12.25 -0.05 -24.78
C ASP A 4 13.18 0.92 -24.01
N ARG A 5 12.66 2.12 -23.72
CA ARG A 5 13.39 3.08 -22.90
C ARG A 5 13.40 2.53 -21.49
N PRO A 6 14.56 2.25 -20.92
CA PRO A 6 14.62 1.75 -19.55
C PRO A 6 14.03 2.79 -18.61
N LEU A 7 13.20 2.33 -17.67
CA LEU A 7 12.61 3.19 -16.65
C LEU A 7 13.71 3.94 -15.89
N GLN A 8 13.58 5.25 -15.82
CA GLN A 8 14.53 6.11 -15.10
C GLN A 8 14.02 6.45 -13.71
N THR A 9 12.71 6.62 -13.60
CA THR A 9 12.07 7.15 -12.39
C THR A 9 10.77 6.43 -12.13
N ILE A 10 10.61 5.93 -10.91
CA ILE A 10 9.43 5.18 -10.46
C ILE A 10 8.92 5.85 -9.19
N ILE A 11 7.62 6.10 -9.11
CA ILE A 11 6.96 6.42 -7.83
C ILE A 11 6.16 5.21 -7.38
N ALA A 12 6.40 4.76 -6.17
CA ALA A 12 5.68 3.66 -5.55
C ALA A 12 5.00 4.11 -4.28
N THR A 13 3.77 3.69 -4.07
CA THR A 13 3.01 3.99 -2.84
C THR A 13 2.54 2.73 -2.15
N ASP A 14 2.51 2.78 -0.83
CA ASP A 14 1.89 1.76 0.01
C ASP A 14 0.87 2.41 0.93
N CYS A 15 -0.39 2.03 0.79
CA CYS A 15 -1.46 2.45 1.66
C CYS A 15 -1.53 1.52 2.88
N GLY A 16 -0.93 1.95 3.99
CA GLY A 16 -1.04 1.27 5.27
C GLY A 16 -2.35 1.59 5.99
N SER A 17 -2.61 0.94 7.10
CA SER A 17 -3.82 1.17 7.92
C SER A 17 -3.86 2.56 8.56
N THR A 18 -2.71 3.12 8.93
CA THR A 18 -2.60 4.43 9.57
C THR A 18 -1.74 5.40 8.79
N THR A 19 -0.76 4.92 8.05
CA THR A 19 0.20 5.73 7.30
C THR A 19 0.31 5.25 5.87
N THR A 20 0.17 6.16 4.94
CA THR A 20 0.46 5.95 3.53
C THR A 20 1.86 6.45 3.24
N LYS A 21 2.63 5.66 2.53
CA LYS A 21 4.03 5.94 2.18
C LYS A 21 4.17 6.09 0.68
N ALA A 22 5.01 7.02 0.26
CA ALA A 22 5.42 7.16 -1.13
C ALA A 22 6.95 7.14 -1.21
N ILE A 23 7.49 6.40 -2.16
CA ILE A 23 8.93 6.35 -2.39
C ILE A 23 9.24 6.68 -3.84
N LEU A 24 10.26 7.52 -4.04
CA LEU A 24 10.82 7.81 -5.35
C LEU A 24 12.03 6.91 -5.57
N ILE A 25 12.03 6.19 -6.66
CA ILE A 25 13.11 5.29 -7.06
C ILE A 25 13.68 5.83 -8.37
N GLU A 26 14.98 6.07 -8.39
CA GLU A 26 15.66 6.59 -9.56
C GLU A 26 16.78 5.63 -10.00
N LYS A 27 16.98 5.55 -11.31
CA LYS A 27 18.06 4.79 -11.89
C LYS A 27 19.35 5.58 -11.77
N THR A 28 20.35 4.98 -11.15
CA THR A 28 21.70 5.52 -11.01
C THR A 28 22.70 4.68 -11.80
N ALA A 29 23.96 5.08 -11.82
CA ALA A 29 25.04 4.29 -12.41
C ALA A 29 25.20 2.90 -11.77
N GLU A 30 24.81 2.77 -10.50
CA GLU A 30 24.90 1.54 -9.71
C GLU A 30 23.60 0.71 -9.68
N GLY A 31 22.58 1.15 -10.44
CA GLY A 31 21.25 0.52 -10.47
C GLY A 31 20.17 1.43 -9.86
N TYR A 32 19.03 0.84 -9.56
CA TYR A 32 17.90 1.56 -8.97
C TYR A 32 18.13 1.81 -7.48
N ARG A 33 17.85 3.04 -7.04
CA ARG A 33 17.96 3.46 -5.63
C ARG A 33 16.71 4.22 -5.21
N GLN A 34 16.26 3.98 -3.99
CA GLN A 34 15.30 4.87 -3.34
C GLN A 34 16.01 6.17 -3.00
N THR A 35 15.55 7.27 -3.55
CA THR A 35 16.15 8.59 -3.38
C THR A 35 15.40 9.46 -2.39
N TYR A 36 14.06 9.39 -2.43
CA TYR A 36 13.21 10.17 -1.53
C TYR A 36 12.06 9.31 -1.01
N ARG A 37 11.54 9.67 0.15
CA ARG A 37 10.39 9.06 0.79
C ARG A 37 9.52 10.12 1.43
N GLY A 38 8.22 10.07 1.15
CA GLY A 38 7.19 10.86 1.78
C GLY A 38 6.21 9.97 2.54
N GLU A 39 5.58 10.52 3.56
CA GLU A 39 4.57 9.84 4.37
C GLU A 39 3.41 10.80 4.64
N ALA A 40 2.21 10.25 4.67
CA ALA A 40 1.01 10.98 5.07
C ALA A 40 0.06 10.07 5.84
N PRO A 41 -0.80 10.62 6.70
CA PRO A 41 -1.85 9.84 7.32
C PRO A 41 -2.74 9.18 6.26
N THR A 42 -3.10 7.92 6.49
CA THR A 42 -4.08 7.22 5.66
C THR A 42 -5.47 7.80 5.91
N THR A 43 -6.24 8.01 4.85
CA THR A 43 -7.53 8.72 4.87
C THR A 43 -8.72 7.81 4.60
N VAL A 44 -8.66 6.54 5.06
CA VAL A 44 -9.74 5.55 4.88
C VAL A 44 -10.96 5.82 5.74
N GLU A 45 -10.79 6.54 6.87
CA GLU A 45 -11.85 6.81 7.82
C GLU A 45 -12.51 8.18 7.57
N ALA A 46 -13.68 8.36 8.17
CA ALA A 46 -14.35 9.66 8.16
C ALA A 46 -13.42 10.77 8.72
N PRO A 47 -13.45 11.97 8.18
CA PRO A 47 -14.45 12.47 7.22
C PRO A 47 -14.12 12.22 5.74
N PHE A 48 -12.96 11.67 5.42
CA PHE A 48 -12.50 11.57 4.03
C PHE A 48 -13.02 10.31 3.31
N GLU A 49 -12.96 9.16 3.98
CA GLU A 49 -13.39 7.86 3.43
C GLU A 49 -12.81 7.56 2.03
N ASP A 50 -11.64 8.12 1.73
CA ASP A 50 -10.99 8.02 0.43
C ASP A 50 -9.47 7.90 0.61
N VAL A 51 -8.93 6.74 0.31
CA VAL A 51 -7.48 6.44 0.37
C VAL A 51 -6.66 7.32 -0.56
N THR A 52 -7.25 7.83 -1.63
CA THR A 52 -6.59 8.65 -2.66
C THR A 52 -5.98 9.91 -2.06
N ARG A 53 -6.66 10.53 -1.11
CA ARG A 53 -6.17 11.71 -0.40
C ARG A 53 -4.82 11.46 0.28
N GLY A 54 -4.71 10.37 1.05
CA GLY A 54 -3.48 9.99 1.73
C GLY A 54 -2.34 9.71 0.73
N VAL A 55 -2.66 9.04 -0.37
CA VAL A 55 -1.69 8.77 -1.45
C VAL A 55 -1.18 10.06 -2.07
N LEU A 56 -2.06 10.97 -2.44
CA LEU A 56 -1.68 12.27 -3.03
C LEU A 56 -0.84 13.10 -2.06
N ASN A 57 -1.20 13.13 -0.78
CA ASN A 57 -0.43 13.84 0.24
C ASN A 57 0.97 13.26 0.41
N ALA A 58 1.12 11.94 0.42
CA ALA A 58 2.43 11.29 0.51
C ALA A 58 3.31 11.58 -0.72
N ILE A 59 2.71 11.63 -1.92
CA ILE A 59 3.42 12.00 -3.15
C ILE A 59 3.80 13.48 -3.13
N ALA A 60 2.92 14.35 -2.64
CA ALA A 60 3.22 15.79 -2.51
C ALA A 60 4.42 16.04 -1.59
N GLU A 61 4.57 15.27 -0.51
CA GLU A 61 5.77 15.34 0.33
C GLU A 61 7.04 14.92 -0.44
N VAL A 62 6.95 13.90 -1.28
CA VAL A 62 8.07 13.52 -2.18
C VAL A 62 8.40 14.67 -3.15
N GLU A 63 7.39 15.37 -3.69
CA GLU A 63 7.62 16.55 -4.53
C GLU A 63 8.40 17.63 -3.79
N GLU A 64 8.00 17.94 -2.57
CA GLU A 64 8.67 18.96 -1.74
C GLU A 64 10.12 18.58 -1.45
N LEU A 65 10.37 17.33 -1.08
CA LEU A 65 11.71 16.84 -0.75
C LEU A 65 12.64 16.73 -1.96
N SER A 66 12.10 16.30 -3.10
CA SER A 66 12.90 16.05 -4.31
C SER A 66 13.05 17.25 -5.23
N GLY A 67 12.16 18.24 -5.12
CA GLY A 67 12.03 19.33 -6.08
C GLY A 67 11.51 18.92 -7.45
N ARG A 68 11.05 17.65 -7.59
CA ARG A 68 10.46 17.11 -8.82
C ARG A 68 8.94 17.31 -8.81
N ARG A 69 8.39 17.87 -9.86
CA ARG A 69 6.94 17.95 -10.03
C ARG A 69 6.41 16.60 -10.53
N ILE A 70 5.64 15.91 -9.68
CA ILE A 70 5.08 14.58 -9.96
C ILE A 70 3.58 14.64 -10.23
N LEU A 71 2.89 15.56 -9.55
CA LEU A 71 1.44 15.72 -9.62
C LEU A 71 1.02 16.89 -10.50
N ASP A 72 -0.05 16.67 -11.27
CA ASP A 72 -0.82 17.71 -11.91
C ASP A 72 -2.28 17.59 -11.43
N GLY A 73 -2.62 18.33 -10.37
CA GLY A 73 -3.85 18.11 -9.61
C GLY A 73 -3.85 16.73 -8.94
N GLU A 74 -4.79 15.89 -9.32
CA GLU A 74 -4.91 14.50 -8.81
C GLU A 74 -4.28 13.46 -9.76
N ARG A 75 -3.60 13.91 -10.81
CA ARG A 75 -2.99 13.02 -11.80
C ARG A 75 -1.48 12.98 -11.64
N ILE A 76 -0.91 11.81 -11.83
CA ILE A 76 0.53 11.61 -11.88
C ILE A 76 1.03 11.92 -13.28
N ILE A 77 2.03 12.79 -13.37
CA ILE A 77 2.65 13.16 -14.65
C ILE A 77 3.54 12.01 -15.12
N THR A 78 3.24 11.50 -16.31
CA THR A 78 4.03 10.47 -16.98
C THR A 78 4.17 10.81 -18.47
N PRO A 79 5.30 10.47 -19.10
CA PRO A 79 6.55 9.93 -18.55
C PRO A 79 7.39 10.97 -17.82
N SER A 80 8.51 10.56 -17.26
CA SER A 80 9.50 11.48 -16.69
C SER A 80 10.09 12.38 -17.77
N GLY A 81 10.36 13.63 -17.40
CA GLY A 81 10.89 14.63 -18.30
C GLY A 81 11.48 15.81 -17.56
N THR A 82 11.63 16.90 -18.28
CA THR A 82 12.07 18.18 -17.73
C THR A 82 11.19 19.31 -18.27
N GLU A 83 10.89 20.26 -17.42
CA GLU A 83 10.22 21.50 -17.78
C GLU A 83 11.12 22.68 -17.34
N GLY A 84 11.75 23.32 -18.33
CA GLY A 84 12.84 24.26 -18.01
C GLY A 84 14.01 23.56 -17.33
N ASN A 85 14.36 24.01 -16.11
CA ASN A 85 15.42 23.42 -15.30
C ASN A 85 14.91 22.44 -14.23
N HIS A 86 13.61 22.14 -14.24
CA HIS A 86 13.00 21.28 -13.24
C HIS A 86 12.68 19.90 -13.79
N ALA A 87 13.02 18.87 -13.03
CA ALA A 87 12.61 17.51 -13.32
C ALA A 87 11.10 17.38 -13.10
N THR A 88 10.42 16.69 -14.01
CA THR A 88 8.96 16.47 -13.96
C THR A 88 8.61 15.00 -14.18
N GLY A 89 7.51 14.59 -13.57
CA GLY A 89 6.92 13.29 -13.80
C GLY A 89 7.76 12.10 -13.37
N VAL A 90 7.20 10.95 -13.59
CA VAL A 90 7.81 9.64 -13.39
C VAL A 90 7.51 8.75 -14.59
N ASP A 91 8.31 7.72 -14.82
CA ASP A 91 8.06 6.82 -15.95
C ASP A 91 6.94 5.82 -15.65
N ILE A 92 6.81 5.43 -14.38
CA ILE A 92 5.74 4.54 -13.93
C ILE A 92 5.33 4.85 -12.49
N TYR A 93 4.04 4.66 -12.23
CA TYR A 93 3.47 4.63 -10.89
C TYR A 93 3.01 3.21 -10.54
N ILE A 94 3.38 2.75 -9.37
CA ILE A 94 2.92 1.49 -8.80
C ILE A 94 2.36 1.71 -7.40
N SER A 95 1.31 0.98 -7.05
CA SER A 95 0.69 1.07 -5.73
C SER A 95 0.44 -0.31 -5.14
N THR A 96 0.52 -0.36 -3.82
CA THR A 96 0.13 -1.51 -3.02
C THR A 96 -0.67 -1.06 -1.81
N SER A 97 -1.32 -1.97 -1.17
CA SER A 97 -2.03 -1.72 0.09
C SER A 97 -1.66 -2.79 1.10
N SER A 98 -1.11 -2.34 2.22
CA SER A 98 -0.90 -3.13 3.43
C SER A 98 -1.96 -2.85 4.50
N ALA A 99 -2.96 -2.00 4.20
CA ALA A 99 -4.06 -1.66 5.08
C ALA A 99 -5.13 -2.75 5.17
N GLY A 100 -5.07 -3.75 4.31
CA GLY A 100 -5.97 -4.90 4.42
C GLY A 100 -5.81 -5.49 5.81
N GLY A 101 -6.85 -5.55 6.58
CA GLY A 101 -6.88 -6.32 7.80
C GLY A 101 -6.28 -7.69 7.50
N GLY A 102 -5.62 -8.31 8.46
CA GLY A 102 -4.89 -9.55 8.25
C GLY A 102 -5.71 -10.61 7.50
N LEU A 103 -5.07 -11.66 7.07
CA LEU A 103 -5.71 -12.75 6.35
C LEU A 103 -7.02 -13.15 7.03
N GLN A 104 -8.13 -13.04 6.31
CA GLN A 104 -9.42 -13.50 6.81
C GLN A 104 -9.46 -15.03 6.83
N MET A 105 -9.71 -15.61 7.99
CA MET A 105 -9.69 -17.05 8.19
C MET A 105 -10.98 -17.54 8.84
N MET A 106 -11.49 -18.66 8.38
CA MET A 106 -12.37 -19.52 9.15
C MET A 106 -11.53 -20.61 9.81
N VAL A 107 -11.73 -20.83 11.07
CA VAL A 107 -11.02 -21.90 11.81
C VAL A 107 -11.99 -22.98 12.23
N ALA A 108 -11.53 -24.20 12.33
CA ALA A 108 -12.32 -25.33 12.73
C ALA A 108 -11.62 -26.15 13.81
N GLY A 109 -12.40 -26.63 14.76
CA GLY A 109 -11.97 -27.56 15.79
C GLY A 109 -13.02 -28.63 16.05
N ALA A 110 -12.60 -29.76 16.64
CA ALA A 110 -13.53 -30.81 16.95
C ALA A 110 -14.55 -30.40 18.04
N VAL A 111 -14.08 -29.65 19.05
CA VAL A 111 -14.89 -29.17 20.16
C VAL A 111 -14.66 -27.68 20.33
N GLN A 112 -15.75 -26.90 20.44
CA GLN A 112 -15.70 -25.43 20.43
C GLN A 112 -14.81 -24.87 21.55
N ASN A 113 -15.03 -25.28 22.80
CA ASN A 113 -14.34 -24.77 23.97
C ASN A 113 -12.91 -25.33 24.21
N MET A 114 -12.38 -26.10 23.27
CA MET A 114 -11.04 -26.66 23.35
C MET A 114 -10.26 -26.42 22.04
N THR A 115 -10.49 -27.28 21.05
CA THR A 115 -9.78 -27.22 19.78
C THR A 115 -10.22 -26.04 18.91
N GLY A 116 -11.49 -25.63 18.96
CA GLY A 116 -11.97 -24.42 18.29
C GLY A 116 -11.30 -23.14 18.82
N GLU A 117 -11.28 -22.97 20.15
CA GLU A 117 -10.58 -21.83 20.78
C GLU A 117 -9.07 -21.86 20.56
N SER A 118 -8.46 -23.06 20.54
CA SER A 118 -7.03 -23.19 20.25
C SER A 118 -6.72 -22.77 18.81
N ALA A 119 -7.53 -23.20 17.83
CA ALA A 119 -7.40 -22.79 16.43
C ALA A 119 -7.59 -21.28 16.27
N GLN A 120 -8.56 -20.70 16.97
CA GLN A 120 -8.79 -19.26 16.97
C GLN A 120 -7.58 -18.49 17.52
N ARG A 121 -7.04 -18.90 18.65
CA ARG A 121 -5.84 -18.28 19.23
C ARG A 121 -4.62 -18.36 18.32
N CYS A 122 -4.43 -19.48 17.64
CA CYS A 122 -3.36 -19.63 16.64
C CYS A 122 -3.53 -18.66 15.48
N ALA A 123 -4.73 -18.53 14.91
CA ALA A 123 -5.01 -17.61 13.82
C ALA A 123 -4.80 -16.15 14.24
N LEU A 124 -5.31 -15.75 15.41
CA LEU A 124 -5.12 -14.40 15.96
C LEU A 124 -3.63 -14.12 16.24
N GLY A 125 -2.90 -15.10 16.78
CA GLY A 125 -1.46 -14.97 17.01
C GLY A 125 -0.65 -14.83 15.71
N ALA A 126 -1.15 -15.34 14.60
CA ALA A 126 -0.58 -15.14 13.27
C ALA A 126 -1.01 -13.83 12.60
N GLY A 127 -1.78 -12.99 13.29
CA GLY A 127 -2.26 -11.71 12.75
C GLY A 127 -3.45 -11.84 11.80
N ALA A 128 -4.13 -13.00 11.79
CA ALA A 128 -5.33 -13.21 10.99
C ALA A 128 -6.57 -12.60 11.65
N ILE A 129 -7.55 -12.25 10.83
CA ILE A 129 -8.91 -11.93 11.29
C ILE A 129 -9.73 -13.22 11.24
N VAL A 130 -10.19 -13.67 12.40
CA VAL A 130 -11.05 -14.85 12.49
C VAL A 130 -12.48 -14.45 12.19
N MET A 131 -12.98 -14.89 11.04
CA MET A 131 -14.34 -14.60 10.58
C MET A 131 -15.36 -15.49 11.30
N ASP A 132 -15.00 -16.73 11.56
CA ASP A 132 -15.87 -17.69 12.22
C ASP A 132 -15.08 -18.88 12.79
N VAL A 133 -15.64 -19.53 13.81
CA VAL A 133 -15.10 -20.73 14.45
C VAL A 133 -16.10 -21.85 14.29
N LEU A 134 -15.74 -22.89 13.58
CA LEU A 134 -16.57 -24.08 13.35
C LEU A 134 -16.19 -25.20 14.33
N ALA A 135 -17.17 -25.84 14.90
CA ALA A 135 -16.98 -27.02 15.74
C ALA A 135 -18.14 -28.01 15.59
N SER A 136 -17.87 -29.29 15.83
CA SER A 136 -18.93 -30.31 15.71
C SER A 136 -20.07 -30.15 16.74
N ASN A 137 -19.80 -29.40 17.81
CA ASN A 137 -20.77 -29.12 18.88
C ASN A 137 -21.21 -27.66 18.94
N ASP A 138 -21.08 -26.91 17.86
CA ASP A 138 -21.49 -25.48 17.81
C ASP A 138 -22.99 -25.25 17.56
N GLY A 139 -23.76 -26.36 17.43
CA GLY A 139 -25.23 -26.32 17.27
C GLY A 139 -25.68 -25.99 15.84
N ARG A 140 -24.78 -25.89 14.88
CA ARG A 140 -25.14 -25.71 13.47
C ARG A 140 -25.52 -27.04 12.84
N LEU A 141 -26.56 -27.01 11.99
CA LEU A 141 -26.90 -28.17 11.17
C LEU A 141 -25.86 -28.34 10.06
N PRO A 142 -25.50 -29.57 9.72
CA PRO A 142 -24.57 -29.85 8.61
C PRO A 142 -25.17 -29.42 7.26
#